data_0196b39448768f619e7b0e97a50bfcba
#
_entry.id   0196b39448768f619e7b0e97a50bfcba
#
_cell.length_a   1.000
_cell.length_b   1.000
_cell.length_c   1.000
_cell.angle_alpha   90.00
_cell.angle_beta   90.00
_cell.angle_gamma   90.00
#
_symmetry.space_group_name_H-M   'P 1'
#
loop_
_entity.id
_entity.type
_entity.pdbx_description
1 polymer ?
#
loop_
_entity_poly.entity_id
_entity_poly.type
_entity_poly.pdbx_seq_one_letter_code
_entity_poly.pdbx_strand_id
1 'polypeptide(L)'
;MQPEGLILVVAVGLDVRLQPAGPIGRKIFNNNYTGMHMSDALFSSLVAAPADPILGVTQRYRQDPRPQKVNLGVGAYMTDEGVTPVLDVVKEAETALAEACIPHSYLPISGLDGYGAHVQQMVFGADSEIVLSGRAATIQTLGGTGALKVGMDFMFHICGERVASTSLPTWGNHNAILGMAGYEIKPYRYYDASTNSLNFDAMVEDLKALPAKTLVVLHSCCHNPTGYDLNEEQWKVVIEICQKGGLTPFLDMAYQGFRDGLDEDATAIRMFAASGMSFLVATSFSKSFNLYNERIGALTVVCQSKTEADIVMTQLKAVVRCNYSNPPAHGAYIVERVLSDPQKYAHWKQELGGMRERIRSMRKALADEMARLGAKRDFSFVTRQAGMFSFTGLTPEQVEKLAVDYGIYAVKNGRICICGLNTRNVEYVAKSIAEVL
;
A
#
# COMPACT_ATOMS: atom_id res chain seq x y z
N MET A 1 -58.23 24.73 -17.47
CA MET A 1 -57.49 25.75 -16.72
C MET A 1 -56.53 25.00 -15.82
N GLN A 2 -55.28 24.90 -16.25
CA GLN A 2 -54.16 24.41 -15.44
C GLN A 2 -53.53 25.60 -14.72
N PRO A 3 -52.97 25.43 -13.54
CA PRO A 3 -51.94 26.34 -13.07
C PRO A 3 -50.56 25.71 -13.24
N GLU A 4 -49.69 26.47 -13.86
CA GLU A 4 -48.27 26.20 -14.06
C GLU A 4 -47.55 26.10 -12.70
N GLY A 5 -46.84 24.99 -12.51
CA GLY A 5 -45.93 24.78 -11.37
C GLY A 5 -44.58 25.41 -11.65
N LEU A 6 -44.22 26.44 -10.90
CA LEU A 6 -42.94 27.10 -10.93
C LEU A 6 -41.88 26.18 -10.25
N ILE A 7 -40.92 25.68 -11.02
CA ILE A 7 -39.76 24.95 -10.47
C ILE A 7 -38.74 26.00 -10.02
N LEU A 8 -38.61 26.15 -8.71
CA LEU A 8 -37.59 26.99 -8.10
C LEU A 8 -36.23 26.24 -8.14
N VAL A 9 -35.36 26.58 -9.07
CA VAL A 9 -33.97 26.14 -9.07
C VAL A 9 -33.20 26.96 -8.04
N VAL A 10 -32.95 26.38 -6.88
CA VAL A 10 -32.04 26.97 -5.87
C VAL A 10 -30.62 26.73 -6.34
N ALA A 11 -30.01 27.72 -6.96
CA ALA A 11 -28.58 27.76 -7.18
C ALA A 11 -27.88 28.00 -5.85
N VAL A 12 -27.30 26.96 -5.26
CA VAL A 12 -26.38 27.10 -4.12
C VAL A 12 -25.05 27.61 -4.67
N GLY A 13 -24.87 28.92 -4.60
CA GLY A 13 -23.59 29.56 -4.87
C GLY A 13 -22.60 29.25 -3.76
N LEU A 14 -21.69 28.34 -4.03
CA LEU A 14 -20.48 28.18 -3.22
C LEU A 14 -19.52 29.32 -3.53
N ASP A 15 -19.52 30.35 -2.69
CA ASP A 15 -18.50 31.41 -2.69
C ASP A 15 -17.18 30.83 -2.13
N VAL A 16 -16.41 30.20 -3.01
CA VAL A 16 -15.07 29.71 -2.67
C VAL A 16 -14.13 30.92 -2.66
N ARG A 17 -14.00 31.58 -1.53
CA ARG A 17 -12.91 32.53 -1.30
C ARG A 17 -11.61 31.74 -1.20
N LEU A 18 -10.86 31.73 -2.29
CA LEU A 18 -9.46 31.29 -2.29
C LEU A 18 -8.66 32.19 -1.33
N GLN A 19 -8.27 31.67 -0.19
CA GLN A 19 -7.27 32.31 0.65
C GLN A 19 -5.90 32.22 -0.05
N PRO A 20 -5.08 33.30 -0.04
CA PRO A 20 -3.78 33.28 -0.69
C PRO A 20 -2.84 32.29 -0.02
N ALA A 21 -2.16 31.47 -0.81
CA ALA A 21 -1.15 30.55 -0.37
C ALA A 21 -0.08 31.24 0.48
N GLY A 22 0.32 30.64 1.60
CA GLY A 22 1.34 31.13 2.50
C GLY A 22 2.73 31.29 1.86
N PRO A 23 3.73 31.80 2.59
CA PRO A 23 4.93 32.42 2.03
C PRO A 23 5.90 31.51 1.25
N ILE A 24 5.66 30.23 1.10
CA ILE A 24 6.54 29.30 0.34
C ILE A 24 6.37 29.46 -1.18
N GLY A 25 5.20 29.94 -1.65
CA GLY A 25 4.95 30.17 -3.10
C GLY A 25 5.59 31.43 -3.68
N ARG A 26 6.16 32.33 -2.87
CA ARG A 26 6.63 33.65 -3.34
C ARG A 26 8.12 33.71 -3.70
N LYS A 27 8.91 32.66 -3.55
CA LYS A 27 10.34 32.69 -3.90
C LYS A 27 10.69 32.32 -5.34
N ILE A 28 9.72 31.96 -6.18
CA ILE A 28 9.96 31.55 -7.58
C ILE A 28 9.58 32.66 -8.59
N PHE A 29 8.91 33.75 -8.17
CA PHE A 29 8.58 34.85 -9.06
C PHE A 29 9.25 36.17 -8.62
N ASN A 30 10.56 36.28 -8.84
CA ASN A 30 11.17 37.59 -8.94
C ASN A 30 10.99 38.08 -10.38
N ASN A 31 10.00 38.94 -10.55
CA ASN A 31 9.69 39.62 -11.80
C ASN A 31 10.87 40.57 -12.17
N ASN A 32 11.57 40.21 -13.24
CA ASN A 32 12.07 41.20 -14.17
C ASN A 32 11.48 40.89 -15.55
N TYR A 33 10.22 41.27 -15.75
CA TYR A 33 9.61 41.31 -17.08
C TYR A 33 10.14 42.52 -17.84
N THR A 34 11.31 42.38 -18.47
CA THR A 34 11.73 43.20 -19.59
C THR A 34 12.33 42.29 -20.63
N GLY A 35 11.54 42.01 -21.70
CA GLY A 35 12.02 41.33 -22.90
C GLY A 35 11.77 39.83 -22.91
N MET A 36 10.49 39.38 -22.94
CA MET A 36 10.15 38.01 -23.36
C MET A 36 10.38 37.89 -24.87
N HIS A 37 11.51 37.31 -25.27
CA HIS A 37 11.63 36.72 -26.59
C HIS A 37 10.67 35.52 -26.69
N MET A 38 9.78 35.53 -27.70
CA MET A 38 8.81 34.48 -28.02
C MET A 38 9.50 33.20 -28.53
N SER A 39 10.52 32.65 -27.81
CA SER A 39 11.24 31.44 -28.24
C SER A 39 11.42 30.38 -27.17
N ASP A 40 10.97 30.62 -25.92
CA ASP A 40 11.06 29.56 -24.91
C ASP A 40 9.87 28.61 -25.03
N ALA A 41 10.14 27.36 -25.52
CA ALA A 41 9.12 26.33 -25.56
C ALA A 41 8.54 26.10 -24.17
N LEU A 42 7.21 25.91 -24.07
CA LEU A 42 6.45 25.79 -22.80
C LEU A 42 7.09 24.85 -21.77
N PHE A 43 7.78 23.83 -22.22
CA PHE A 43 8.39 22.81 -21.39
C PHE A 43 9.92 22.87 -21.31
N SER A 44 10.55 23.94 -21.83
CA SER A 44 12.03 24.09 -21.87
C SER A 44 12.70 24.12 -20.51
N SER A 45 11.95 24.54 -19.46
CA SER A 45 12.44 24.57 -18.08
C SER A 45 12.29 23.24 -17.31
N LEU A 46 11.66 22.22 -17.92
CA LEU A 46 11.47 20.95 -17.24
C LEU A 46 12.76 20.15 -17.17
N VAL A 47 13.04 19.66 -15.96
CA VAL A 47 14.12 18.71 -15.71
C VAL A 47 13.52 17.30 -15.68
N ALA A 48 14.23 16.33 -16.26
CA ALA A 48 13.77 14.93 -16.22
C ALA A 48 13.59 14.46 -14.77
N ALA A 49 12.45 13.87 -14.47
CA ALA A 49 12.20 13.25 -13.18
C ALA A 49 13.18 12.10 -12.94
N PRO A 50 13.61 11.85 -11.69
CA PRO A 50 14.44 10.69 -11.38
C PRO A 50 13.71 9.39 -11.75
N ALA A 51 14.47 8.39 -12.19
CA ALA A 51 13.90 7.06 -12.46
C ALA A 51 13.31 6.46 -11.19
N ASP A 52 12.17 5.77 -11.33
CA ASP A 52 11.57 5.03 -10.21
C ASP A 52 12.56 4.02 -9.65
N PRO A 53 12.82 4.01 -8.33
CA PRO A 53 13.86 3.19 -7.72
C PRO A 53 13.60 1.68 -7.83
N ILE A 54 12.36 1.25 -8.07
CA ILE A 54 11.99 -0.18 -8.21
C ILE A 54 11.93 -0.57 -9.69
N LEU A 55 11.25 0.24 -10.52
CA LEU A 55 11.12 -0.03 -11.96
C LEU A 55 12.48 0.11 -12.67
N GLY A 56 13.32 1.04 -12.23
CA GLY A 56 14.69 1.20 -12.72
C GLY A 56 15.56 -0.05 -12.51
N VAL A 57 15.40 -0.75 -11.38
CA VAL A 57 16.08 -2.03 -11.11
C VAL A 57 15.64 -3.10 -12.11
N THR A 58 14.34 -3.19 -12.40
CA THR A 58 13.81 -4.14 -13.37
C THR A 58 14.29 -3.84 -14.79
N GLN A 59 14.41 -2.58 -15.16
CA GLN A 59 14.94 -2.18 -16.45
C GLN A 59 16.41 -2.61 -16.61
N ARG A 60 17.25 -2.36 -15.61
CA ARG A 60 18.65 -2.80 -15.58
C ARG A 60 18.75 -4.32 -15.70
N TYR A 61 17.94 -5.06 -14.95
CA TYR A 61 17.87 -6.53 -15.05
C TYR A 61 17.52 -6.99 -16.46
N ARG A 62 16.54 -6.38 -17.11
CA ARG A 62 16.13 -6.75 -18.48
C ARG A 62 17.24 -6.48 -19.53
N GLN A 63 17.98 -5.40 -19.34
CA GLN A 63 19.06 -4.99 -20.26
C GLN A 63 20.35 -5.79 -20.07
N ASP A 64 20.52 -6.49 -18.95
CA ASP A 64 21.68 -7.35 -18.71
C ASP A 64 21.65 -8.57 -19.64
N PRO A 65 22.66 -8.79 -20.49
CA PRO A 65 22.70 -9.93 -21.43
C PRO A 65 23.10 -11.24 -20.76
N ARG A 66 23.56 -11.23 -19.50
CA ARG A 66 24.03 -12.44 -18.83
C ARG A 66 22.92 -13.49 -18.69
N PRO A 67 23.20 -14.78 -18.95
CA PRO A 67 22.23 -15.84 -18.73
C PRO A 67 21.95 -16.08 -17.22
N GLN A 68 22.97 -15.90 -16.37
CA GLN A 68 22.84 -16.01 -14.93
C GLN A 68 22.60 -14.63 -14.31
N LYS A 69 21.34 -14.32 -14.04
CA LYS A 69 20.93 -13.08 -13.40
C LYS A 69 19.68 -13.29 -12.58
N VAL A 70 19.53 -12.54 -11.47
CA VAL A 70 18.40 -12.66 -10.53
C VAL A 70 17.80 -11.28 -10.25
N ASN A 71 16.48 -11.14 -10.35
CA ASN A 71 15.76 -9.92 -10.00
C ASN A 71 15.12 -10.07 -8.62
N LEU A 72 15.68 -9.38 -7.63
CA LEU A 72 15.15 -9.29 -6.26
C LEU A 72 14.55 -7.91 -5.96
N GLY A 73 14.42 -7.04 -6.95
CA GLY A 73 13.85 -5.68 -6.79
C GLY A 73 12.34 -5.63 -6.88
N VAL A 74 11.72 -6.49 -7.69
CA VAL A 74 10.28 -6.47 -7.96
C VAL A 74 9.48 -7.03 -6.80
N GLY A 75 8.41 -6.32 -6.40
CA GLY A 75 7.48 -6.75 -5.38
C GLY A 75 6.30 -7.55 -5.94
N ALA A 76 6.58 -8.65 -6.64
CA ALA A 76 5.59 -9.58 -7.15
C ALA A 76 5.89 -11.00 -6.66
N TYR A 77 4.84 -11.79 -6.39
CA TYR A 77 4.99 -13.20 -6.08
C TYR A 77 5.42 -13.97 -7.34
N MET A 78 6.36 -14.90 -7.17
CA MET A 78 6.84 -15.80 -8.22
C MET A 78 6.85 -17.24 -7.70
N THR A 79 6.54 -18.18 -8.58
CA THR A 79 6.70 -19.62 -8.32
C THR A 79 8.18 -20.03 -8.33
N ASP A 80 8.46 -21.30 -8.10
CA ASP A 80 9.84 -21.83 -8.19
C ASP A 80 10.40 -21.75 -9.62
N GLU A 81 9.53 -21.73 -10.62
CA GLU A 81 9.88 -21.52 -12.04
C GLU A 81 10.20 -20.05 -12.37
N GLY A 82 9.94 -19.11 -11.44
CA GLY A 82 10.20 -17.70 -11.63
C GLY A 82 9.10 -16.95 -12.40
N VAL A 83 7.88 -17.48 -12.40
CA VAL A 83 6.72 -16.87 -13.04
C VAL A 83 5.68 -16.42 -12.00
N THR A 84 4.96 -15.34 -12.30
CA THR A 84 3.79 -14.94 -11.51
C THR A 84 2.61 -15.82 -11.92
N PRO A 85 2.07 -16.66 -11.02
CA PRO A 85 0.98 -17.55 -11.39
C PRO A 85 -0.36 -16.80 -11.46
N VAL A 86 -1.27 -17.29 -12.28
CA VAL A 86 -2.71 -17.01 -12.13
C VAL A 86 -3.26 -18.04 -11.15
N LEU A 87 -3.91 -17.58 -10.07
CA LEU A 87 -4.53 -18.49 -9.10
C LEU A 87 -5.67 -19.27 -9.76
N ASP A 88 -5.89 -20.52 -9.38
CA ASP A 88 -6.95 -21.32 -9.96
C ASP A 88 -8.33 -20.72 -9.69
N VAL A 89 -8.55 -20.17 -8.48
CA VAL A 89 -9.79 -19.46 -8.15
C VAL A 89 -10.02 -18.21 -9.00
N VAL A 90 -8.95 -17.51 -9.39
CA VAL A 90 -9.01 -16.35 -10.30
C VAL A 90 -9.38 -16.82 -11.70
N LYS A 91 -8.74 -17.88 -12.21
CA LYS A 91 -9.04 -18.46 -13.52
C LYS A 91 -10.49 -18.93 -13.64
N GLU A 92 -11.04 -19.57 -12.58
CA GLU A 92 -12.45 -19.95 -12.51
C GLU A 92 -13.38 -18.73 -12.58
N ALA A 93 -13.03 -17.66 -11.83
CA ALA A 93 -13.81 -16.42 -11.83
C ALA A 93 -13.78 -15.74 -13.19
N GLU A 94 -12.62 -15.64 -13.86
CA GLU A 94 -12.45 -15.07 -15.21
C GLU A 94 -13.25 -15.87 -16.25
N THR A 95 -13.19 -17.20 -16.21
CA THR A 95 -13.96 -18.06 -17.11
C THR A 95 -15.46 -17.78 -16.97
N ALA A 96 -15.96 -17.75 -15.75
CA ALA A 96 -17.37 -17.46 -15.49
C ALA A 96 -17.79 -16.04 -15.91
N LEU A 97 -16.88 -15.06 -15.84
CA LEU A 97 -17.13 -13.69 -16.34
C LEU A 97 -17.21 -13.66 -17.87
N ALA A 98 -16.33 -14.36 -18.55
CA ALA A 98 -16.34 -14.45 -20.01
C ALA A 98 -17.63 -15.10 -20.52
N GLU A 99 -18.11 -16.15 -19.85
CA GLU A 99 -19.38 -16.84 -20.20
C GLU A 99 -20.61 -15.96 -19.91
N ALA A 100 -20.57 -15.12 -18.85
CA ALA A 100 -21.67 -14.25 -18.46
C ALA A 100 -21.89 -13.06 -19.41
N CYS A 101 -20.90 -12.71 -20.25
CA CYS A 101 -20.99 -11.61 -21.22
C CYS A 101 -21.55 -10.31 -20.62
N ILE A 102 -21.02 -9.87 -19.47
CA ILE A 102 -21.52 -8.70 -18.73
C ILE A 102 -21.32 -7.43 -19.58
N PRO A 103 -22.34 -6.55 -19.71
CA PRO A 103 -22.19 -5.29 -20.43
C PRO A 103 -21.12 -4.38 -19.81
N HIS A 104 -20.32 -3.72 -20.63
CA HIS A 104 -19.23 -2.83 -20.21
C HIS A 104 -19.75 -1.42 -19.86
N SER A 105 -20.77 -1.35 -19.02
CA SER A 105 -21.32 -0.08 -18.50
C SER A 105 -20.44 0.46 -17.36
N TYR A 106 -20.52 1.78 -17.13
CA TYR A 106 -19.84 2.38 -15.97
C TYR A 106 -20.35 1.80 -14.66
N LEU A 107 -19.44 1.44 -13.76
CA LEU A 107 -19.81 1.16 -12.38
C LEU A 107 -20.27 2.44 -11.66
N PRO A 108 -21.02 2.33 -10.55
CA PRO A 108 -21.21 3.43 -9.61
C PRO A 108 -19.85 4.03 -9.17
N ILE A 109 -19.84 5.30 -8.78
CA ILE A 109 -18.61 5.97 -8.29
C ILE A 109 -18.02 5.24 -7.08
N SER A 110 -18.87 4.63 -6.25
CA SER A 110 -18.44 3.81 -5.09
C SER A 110 -17.84 2.45 -5.46
N GLY A 111 -17.97 2.01 -6.70
CA GLY A 111 -17.55 0.69 -7.15
C GLY A 111 -18.69 -0.29 -7.35
N LEU A 112 -18.35 -1.55 -7.54
CA LEU A 112 -19.29 -2.64 -7.77
C LEU A 112 -20.17 -2.85 -6.54
N ASP A 113 -21.47 -3.06 -6.76
CA ASP A 113 -22.43 -3.36 -5.69
C ASP A 113 -22.04 -4.67 -4.97
N GLY A 114 -22.13 -4.67 -3.63
CA GLY A 114 -21.72 -5.80 -2.80
C GLY A 114 -20.22 -5.84 -2.45
N TYR A 115 -19.34 -5.37 -3.36
CA TYR A 115 -17.90 -5.41 -3.18
C TYR A 115 -17.42 -4.82 -1.85
N GLY A 116 -17.90 -3.62 -1.50
CA GLY A 116 -17.52 -2.96 -0.26
C GLY A 116 -17.93 -3.76 1.00
N ALA A 117 -19.09 -4.39 0.98
CA ALA A 117 -19.57 -5.22 2.10
C ALA A 117 -18.69 -6.47 2.28
N HIS A 118 -18.34 -7.17 1.21
CA HIS A 118 -17.47 -8.34 1.29
C HIS A 118 -16.03 -7.98 1.70
N VAL A 119 -15.51 -6.83 1.25
CA VAL A 119 -14.22 -6.32 1.76
C VAL A 119 -14.28 -6.05 3.26
N GLN A 120 -15.36 -5.43 3.77
CA GLN A 120 -15.53 -5.22 5.21
C GLN A 120 -15.59 -6.54 5.98
N GLN A 121 -16.34 -7.53 5.48
CA GLN A 121 -16.42 -8.85 6.11
C GLN A 121 -15.05 -9.55 6.16
N MET A 122 -14.27 -9.48 5.10
CA MET A 122 -12.91 -10.04 5.05
C MET A 122 -11.97 -9.36 6.07
N VAL A 123 -12.02 -8.04 6.16
CA VAL A 123 -11.09 -7.26 7.00
C VAL A 123 -11.49 -7.29 8.48
N PHE A 124 -12.77 -7.05 8.79
CA PHE A 124 -13.24 -6.91 10.16
C PHE A 124 -13.83 -8.21 10.75
N GLY A 125 -14.24 -9.15 9.90
CA GLY A 125 -15.05 -10.31 10.27
C GLY A 125 -16.55 -10.03 10.05
N ALA A 126 -17.28 -11.02 9.55
CA ALA A 126 -18.70 -10.88 9.18
C ALA A 126 -19.60 -10.49 10.38
N ASP A 127 -19.27 -10.98 11.56
CA ASP A 127 -20.04 -10.75 12.80
C ASP A 127 -19.49 -9.56 13.62
N SER A 128 -18.56 -8.78 13.07
CA SER A 128 -17.97 -7.64 13.79
C SER A 128 -18.98 -6.50 13.97
N GLU A 129 -18.84 -5.77 15.07
CA GLU A 129 -19.68 -4.58 15.34
C GLU A 129 -19.62 -3.58 14.18
N ILE A 130 -18.45 -3.37 13.56
CA ILE A 130 -18.26 -2.46 12.42
C ILE A 130 -19.20 -2.83 11.25
N VAL A 131 -19.26 -4.12 10.92
CA VAL A 131 -20.10 -4.63 9.81
C VAL A 131 -21.56 -4.53 10.18
N LEU A 132 -21.94 -5.01 11.39
CA LEU A 132 -23.34 -5.07 11.83
C LEU A 132 -23.97 -3.69 12.03
N SER A 133 -23.20 -2.72 12.54
CA SER A 133 -23.68 -1.34 12.74
C SER A 133 -23.72 -0.52 11.45
N GLY A 134 -22.99 -0.92 10.42
CA GLY A 134 -22.87 -0.20 9.16
C GLY A 134 -22.11 1.14 9.28
N ARG A 135 -21.25 1.30 10.30
CA ARG A 135 -20.48 2.53 10.54
C ARG A 135 -19.17 2.61 9.76
N ALA A 136 -19.00 1.80 8.72
CA ALA A 136 -17.86 1.89 7.81
C ALA A 136 -18.30 2.27 6.38
N ALA A 137 -17.65 3.28 5.80
CA ALA A 137 -17.80 3.65 4.41
C ALA A 137 -16.67 3.04 3.58
N THR A 138 -16.99 2.11 2.66
CA THR A 138 -16.01 1.44 1.81
C THR A 138 -16.24 1.77 0.35
N ILE A 139 -15.20 2.25 -0.34
CA ILE A 139 -15.22 2.60 -1.77
C ILE A 139 -14.15 1.80 -2.51
N GLN A 140 -14.50 1.29 -3.70
CA GLN A 140 -13.57 0.61 -4.61
C GLN A 140 -12.54 1.61 -5.15
N THR A 141 -11.26 1.20 -5.22
CA THR A 141 -10.16 2.07 -5.64
C THR A 141 -9.21 1.40 -6.63
N LEU A 142 -8.36 2.21 -7.25
CA LEU A 142 -7.31 1.76 -8.18
C LEU A 142 -6.15 1.08 -7.44
N GLY A 143 -6.41 -0.09 -6.86
CA GLY A 143 -5.50 -0.80 -5.97
C GLY A 143 -5.27 -0.05 -4.67
N GLY A 144 -4.31 -0.54 -3.85
CA GLY A 144 -3.93 0.11 -2.60
C GLY A 144 -3.40 1.53 -2.77
N THR A 145 -2.67 1.81 -3.85
CA THR A 145 -2.21 3.17 -4.18
C THR A 145 -3.38 4.14 -4.35
N GLY A 146 -4.43 3.72 -5.06
CA GLY A 146 -5.65 4.51 -5.21
C GLY A 146 -6.37 4.72 -3.88
N ALA A 147 -6.39 3.71 -3.00
CA ALA A 147 -6.96 3.82 -1.66
C ALA A 147 -6.22 4.86 -0.81
N LEU A 148 -4.89 4.79 -0.79
CA LEU A 148 -4.05 5.77 -0.10
C LEU A 148 -4.26 7.18 -0.68
N LYS A 149 -4.25 7.33 -2.00
CA LYS A 149 -4.44 8.65 -2.66
C LYS A 149 -5.80 9.26 -2.31
N VAL A 150 -6.89 8.50 -2.47
CA VAL A 150 -8.24 8.97 -2.15
C VAL A 150 -8.37 9.32 -0.66
N GLY A 151 -7.84 8.46 0.24
CA GLY A 151 -7.89 8.70 1.68
C GLY A 151 -7.05 9.92 2.10
N MET A 152 -5.83 10.08 1.57
CA MET A 152 -4.99 11.23 1.87
C MET A 152 -5.57 12.54 1.33
N ASP A 153 -6.13 12.54 0.11
CA ASP A 153 -6.82 13.71 -0.43
C ASP A 153 -8.08 14.06 0.38
N PHE A 154 -8.87 13.06 0.77
CA PHE A 154 -10.04 13.25 1.62
C PHE A 154 -9.65 13.90 2.95
N MET A 155 -8.65 13.35 3.65
CA MET A 155 -8.21 13.90 4.95
C MET A 155 -7.59 15.29 4.81
N PHE A 156 -6.82 15.55 3.75
CA PHE A 156 -6.20 16.84 3.52
C PHE A 156 -7.21 17.91 3.10
N HIS A 157 -7.96 17.65 2.01
CA HIS A 157 -8.78 18.70 1.37
C HIS A 157 -10.15 18.87 2.04
N ILE A 158 -10.73 17.79 2.59
CA ILE A 158 -12.07 17.81 3.19
C ILE A 158 -12.00 17.90 4.71
N CYS A 159 -11.20 17.04 5.37
CA CYS A 159 -11.12 17.03 6.84
C CYS A 159 -10.12 18.06 7.41
N GLY A 160 -9.28 18.66 6.57
CA GLY A 160 -8.40 19.75 6.96
C GLY A 160 -7.14 19.35 7.70
N GLU A 161 -6.73 18.09 7.69
CA GLU A 161 -5.46 17.64 8.25
C GLU A 161 -4.29 18.08 7.36
N ARG A 162 -3.22 18.57 7.97
CA ARG A 162 -2.09 19.16 7.22
C ARG A 162 -0.77 18.49 7.51
N VAL A 163 -0.67 17.73 8.58
CA VAL A 163 0.52 17.00 9.00
C VAL A 163 0.26 15.51 8.82
N ALA A 164 1.23 14.80 8.27
CA ALA A 164 1.23 13.35 8.20
C ALA A 164 2.52 12.76 8.74
N SER A 165 2.45 11.51 9.19
CA SER A 165 3.59 10.77 9.71
C SER A 165 3.67 9.40 9.06
N THR A 166 4.89 8.99 8.70
CA THR A 166 5.18 7.67 8.11
C THR A 166 6.37 7.05 8.82
N SER A 167 6.48 5.72 8.78
CA SER A 167 7.65 5.03 9.32
C SER A 167 8.94 5.42 8.58
N LEU A 168 10.07 5.39 9.27
CA LEU A 168 11.40 5.54 8.70
C LEU A 168 12.18 4.22 8.87
N PRO A 169 12.45 3.47 7.77
CA PRO A 169 11.98 3.66 6.40
C PRO A 169 10.48 3.29 6.21
N THR A 170 9.92 3.71 5.06
CA THR A 170 8.58 3.33 4.59
C THR A 170 8.60 2.98 3.11
N TRP A 171 7.49 2.49 2.57
CA TRP A 171 7.29 2.41 1.12
C TRP A 171 7.32 3.83 0.53
N GLY A 172 8.29 4.08 -0.36
CA GLY A 172 8.58 5.45 -0.84
C GLY A 172 7.37 6.19 -1.42
N ASN A 173 6.38 5.45 -1.96
CA ASN A 173 5.18 6.05 -2.52
C ASN A 173 4.23 6.66 -1.46
N HIS A 174 4.32 6.26 -0.18
CA HIS A 174 3.59 6.96 0.90
C HIS A 174 3.95 8.43 0.93
N ASN A 175 5.25 8.74 0.98
CA ASN A 175 5.73 10.12 1.03
C ASN A 175 5.44 10.88 -0.27
N ALA A 176 5.48 10.19 -1.42
CA ALA A 176 5.14 10.81 -2.70
C ALA A 176 3.67 11.22 -2.77
N ILE A 177 2.75 10.34 -2.36
CA ILE A 177 1.30 10.63 -2.33
C ILE A 177 0.98 11.76 -1.35
N LEU A 178 1.55 11.71 -0.13
CA LEU A 178 1.40 12.74 0.89
C LEU A 178 1.92 14.10 0.40
N GLY A 179 3.12 14.12 -0.19
CA GLY A 179 3.71 15.34 -0.74
C GLY A 179 2.88 15.95 -1.87
N MET A 180 2.32 15.11 -2.77
CA MET A 180 1.42 15.56 -3.84
C MET A 180 0.07 16.05 -3.32
N ALA A 181 -0.40 15.57 -2.17
CA ALA A 181 -1.59 16.09 -1.51
C ALA A 181 -1.31 17.42 -0.77
N GLY A 182 -0.06 17.71 -0.42
CA GLY A 182 0.37 18.95 0.23
C GLY A 182 0.71 18.83 1.72
N TYR A 183 0.84 17.60 2.25
CA TYR A 183 1.16 17.38 3.67
C TYR A 183 2.58 17.83 4.05
N GLU A 184 2.72 18.39 5.26
CA GLU A 184 3.97 18.39 6.00
C GLU A 184 4.21 16.99 6.55
N ILE A 185 5.33 16.34 6.19
CA ILE A 185 5.63 14.98 6.59
C ILE A 185 6.60 14.96 7.75
N LYS A 186 6.20 14.38 8.89
CA LYS A 186 7.02 14.19 10.08
C LYS A 186 7.21 12.68 10.30
N PRO A 187 8.32 12.06 9.86
CA PRO A 187 8.51 10.62 9.99
C PRO A 187 8.70 10.21 11.45
N TYR A 188 8.29 8.98 11.78
CA TYR A 188 8.62 8.32 13.05
C TYR A 188 9.67 7.23 12.84
N ARG A 189 10.60 7.09 13.79
CA ARG A 189 11.62 6.03 13.78
C ARG A 189 10.95 4.67 13.94
N TYR A 190 11.31 3.72 13.09
CA TYR A 190 10.68 2.40 13.07
C TYR A 190 11.70 1.26 13.08
N TYR A 191 12.85 1.45 12.44
CA TYR A 191 13.84 0.42 12.23
C TYR A 191 15.20 0.88 12.74
N ASP A 192 15.91 -0.05 13.40
CA ASP A 192 17.29 0.14 13.82
C ASP A 192 18.22 -0.69 12.92
N ALA A 193 19.00 -0.01 12.09
CA ALA A 193 19.96 -0.65 11.19
C ALA A 193 21.14 -1.31 11.91
N SER A 194 21.47 -0.89 13.15
CA SER A 194 22.57 -1.45 13.91
C SER A 194 22.26 -2.85 14.46
N THR A 195 20.99 -3.11 14.76
CA THR A 195 20.49 -4.37 15.30
C THR A 195 19.68 -5.19 14.30
N ASN A 196 19.42 -4.66 13.11
CA ASN A 196 18.48 -5.21 12.13
C ASN A 196 17.13 -5.59 12.77
N SER A 197 16.52 -4.67 13.50
CA SER A 197 15.28 -4.94 14.24
C SER A 197 14.34 -3.73 14.27
N LEU A 198 13.14 -3.96 14.77
CA LEU A 198 12.19 -2.91 15.09
C LEU A 198 12.73 -2.02 16.23
N ASN A 199 12.65 -0.70 16.09
CA ASN A 199 12.96 0.28 17.14
C ASN A 199 11.66 0.80 17.76
N PHE A 200 11.01 -0.03 18.56
CA PHE A 200 9.69 0.29 19.10
C PHE A 200 9.70 1.47 20.07
N ASP A 201 10.72 1.58 20.93
CA ASP A 201 10.81 2.66 21.93
C ASP A 201 10.94 4.03 21.23
N ALA A 202 11.76 4.13 20.19
CA ALA A 202 11.88 5.34 19.40
C ALA A 202 10.60 5.66 18.63
N MET A 203 9.89 4.64 18.10
CA MET A 203 8.58 4.82 17.50
C MET A 203 7.59 5.44 18.47
N VAL A 204 7.52 4.93 19.69
CA VAL A 204 6.63 5.42 20.75
C VAL A 204 6.94 6.88 21.13
N GLU A 205 8.23 7.21 21.26
CA GLU A 205 8.68 8.58 21.54
C GLU A 205 8.23 9.55 20.45
N ASP A 206 8.49 9.21 19.18
CA ASP A 206 8.16 10.06 18.04
C ASP A 206 6.64 10.22 17.86
N LEU A 207 5.86 9.14 17.99
CA LEU A 207 4.41 9.21 17.88
C LEU A 207 3.77 10.07 18.96
N LYS A 208 4.29 10.03 20.21
CA LYS A 208 3.82 10.89 21.31
C LYS A 208 4.11 12.37 21.08
N ALA A 209 5.13 12.69 20.29
CA ALA A 209 5.52 14.07 19.98
C ALA A 209 4.73 14.69 18.82
N LEU A 210 3.90 13.92 18.12
CA LEU A 210 3.12 14.40 16.99
C LEU A 210 1.99 15.33 17.47
N PRO A 211 1.69 16.40 16.70
CA PRO A 211 0.53 17.24 17.01
C PRO A 211 -0.78 16.48 16.75
N ALA A 212 -1.83 16.84 17.48
CA ALA A 212 -3.17 16.31 17.21
C ALA A 212 -3.60 16.55 15.76
N LYS A 213 -4.48 15.70 15.22
CA LYS A 213 -4.90 15.70 13.82
C LYS A 213 -3.74 15.44 12.84
N THR A 214 -2.73 14.68 13.25
CA THR A 214 -1.73 14.13 12.34
C THR A 214 -2.25 12.83 11.77
N LEU A 215 -2.23 12.70 10.44
CA LEU A 215 -2.50 11.45 9.72
C LEU A 215 -1.31 10.51 9.87
N VAL A 216 -1.47 9.41 10.59
CA VAL A 216 -0.37 8.44 10.83
C VAL A 216 -0.56 7.22 9.95
N VAL A 217 0.32 7.06 8.96
CA VAL A 217 0.33 5.90 8.07
C VAL A 217 1.05 4.73 8.74
N LEU A 218 0.34 3.63 8.93
CA LEU A 218 0.79 2.43 9.61
C LEU A 218 0.64 1.22 8.69
N HIS A 219 1.68 0.42 8.50
CA HIS A 219 1.52 -0.89 7.86
C HIS A 219 0.86 -1.85 8.86
N SER A 220 -0.28 -2.44 8.48
CA SER A 220 -1.00 -3.37 9.37
C SER A 220 -0.30 -4.72 9.52
N CYS A 221 0.37 -5.18 8.46
CA CYS A 221 1.21 -6.37 8.42
C CYS A 221 2.22 -6.29 7.28
N CYS A 222 3.27 -7.13 7.34
CA CYS A 222 4.29 -7.26 6.29
C CYS A 222 4.93 -5.93 5.90
N HIS A 223 5.42 -5.19 6.87
CA HIS A 223 5.96 -3.83 6.71
C HIS A 223 6.96 -3.72 5.55
N ASN A 224 6.68 -2.86 4.60
CA ASN A 224 7.55 -2.57 3.46
C ASN A 224 8.39 -1.30 3.71
N PRO A 225 9.73 -1.37 3.82
CA PRO A 225 10.59 -2.44 3.30
C PRO A 225 11.11 -3.45 4.34
N THR A 226 10.87 -3.28 5.65
CA THR A 226 11.65 -3.93 6.68
C THR A 226 11.27 -5.40 6.95
N GLY A 227 10.02 -5.77 6.69
CA GLY A 227 9.46 -7.07 7.06
C GLY A 227 9.21 -7.25 8.56
N TYR A 228 9.51 -6.26 9.39
CA TYR A 228 9.21 -6.28 10.82
C TYR A 228 7.85 -5.68 11.10
N ASP A 229 7.03 -6.39 11.87
CA ASP A 229 5.69 -5.97 12.26
C ASP A 229 5.59 -5.85 13.79
N LEU A 230 4.65 -5.02 14.24
CA LEU A 230 4.30 -4.91 15.65
C LEU A 230 3.57 -6.18 16.11
N ASN A 231 3.80 -6.57 17.36
CA ASN A 231 2.98 -7.57 18.04
C ASN A 231 1.74 -6.91 18.68
N GLU A 232 0.82 -7.72 19.23
CA GLU A 232 -0.43 -7.23 19.80
C GLU A 232 -0.23 -6.25 20.97
N GLU A 233 0.76 -6.50 21.84
CA GLU A 233 1.04 -5.59 22.98
C GLU A 233 1.56 -4.23 22.47
N GLN A 234 2.37 -4.24 21.43
CA GLN A 234 2.85 -3.01 20.80
C GLN A 234 1.71 -2.27 20.09
N TRP A 235 0.78 -2.98 19.45
CA TRP A 235 -0.41 -2.37 18.86
C TRP A 235 -1.30 -1.70 19.91
N LYS A 236 -1.48 -2.31 21.09
CA LYS A 236 -2.22 -1.68 22.20
C LYS A 236 -1.62 -0.32 22.57
N VAL A 237 -0.28 -0.25 22.67
CA VAL A 237 0.43 1.00 22.98
C VAL A 237 0.23 2.04 21.88
N VAL A 238 0.34 1.65 20.61
CA VAL A 238 0.13 2.57 19.46
C VAL A 238 -1.30 3.10 19.43
N ILE A 239 -2.30 2.25 19.66
CA ILE A 239 -3.71 2.65 19.74
C ILE A 239 -3.91 3.67 20.85
N GLU A 240 -3.38 3.40 22.03
CA GLU A 240 -3.48 4.32 23.19
C GLU A 240 -2.84 5.69 22.89
N ILE A 241 -1.69 5.70 22.22
CA ILE A 241 -1.03 6.95 21.79
C ILE A 241 -1.91 7.70 20.79
N CYS A 242 -2.47 7.00 19.81
CA CYS A 242 -3.36 7.64 18.83
C CYS A 242 -4.60 8.24 19.49
N GLN A 243 -5.22 7.52 20.45
CA GLN A 243 -6.38 8.02 21.19
C GLN A 243 -6.04 9.26 22.03
N LYS A 244 -4.99 9.17 22.84
CA LYS A 244 -4.57 10.26 23.73
C LYS A 244 -4.04 11.48 22.98
N GLY A 245 -3.34 11.24 21.85
CA GLY A 245 -2.75 12.29 21.03
C GLY A 245 -3.74 12.92 20.04
N GLY A 246 -4.94 12.36 19.88
CA GLY A 246 -5.89 12.81 18.84
C GLY A 246 -5.32 12.63 17.42
N LEU A 247 -4.55 11.55 17.21
CA LEU A 247 -3.97 11.21 15.92
C LEU A 247 -4.99 10.44 15.06
N THR A 248 -4.88 10.54 13.74
CA THR A 248 -5.74 9.83 12.80
C THR A 248 -5.00 8.65 12.18
N PRO A 249 -5.29 7.40 12.57
CA PRO A 249 -4.64 6.24 11.99
C PRO A 249 -5.10 5.96 10.55
N PHE A 250 -4.14 5.68 9.66
CA PHE A 250 -4.39 5.17 8.31
C PHE A 250 -3.58 3.90 8.10
N LEU A 251 -4.26 2.75 8.17
CA LEU A 251 -3.64 1.44 8.07
C LEU A 251 -3.53 1.01 6.60
N ASP A 252 -2.31 0.72 6.15
CA ASP A 252 -2.03 0.13 4.83
C ASP A 252 -2.01 -1.39 4.93
N MET A 253 -2.95 -2.05 4.25
CA MET A 253 -3.13 -3.51 4.20
C MET A 253 -2.88 -4.01 2.77
N ALA A 254 -1.63 -3.98 2.33
CA ALA A 254 -1.28 -4.44 0.99
C ALA A 254 -0.97 -5.94 0.91
N TYR A 255 -0.75 -6.61 2.05
CA TYR A 255 -0.18 -7.96 2.13
C TYR A 255 -0.95 -8.90 3.06
N GLN A 256 -2.26 -8.71 3.23
CA GLN A 256 -3.10 -9.59 4.04
C GLN A 256 -3.00 -11.05 3.56
N GLY A 257 -2.73 -11.97 4.47
CA GLY A 257 -2.54 -13.39 4.22
C GLY A 257 -1.09 -13.83 3.97
N PHE A 258 -0.12 -12.88 3.92
CA PHE A 258 1.28 -13.21 3.67
C PHE A 258 2.16 -13.35 4.92
N ARG A 259 1.67 -12.97 6.10
CA ARG A 259 2.39 -13.18 7.35
C ARG A 259 1.96 -14.49 8.02
N ASP A 260 0.76 -14.55 8.59
CA ASP A 260 0.27 -15.69 9.36
C ASP A 260 -1.03 -16.27 8.80
N GLY A 261 -1.89 -15.44 8.22
CA GLY A 261 -3.17 -15.84 7.64
C GLY A 261 -4.03 -14.61 7.33
N LEU A 262 -5.18 -14.82 6.68
CA LEU A 262 -6.10 -13.72 6.36
C LEU A 262 -6.66 -13.06 7.63
N ASP A 263 -7.04 -13.87 8.60
CA ASP A 263 -7.63 -13.41 9.85
C ASP A 263 -6.57 -12.85 10.80
N GLU A 264 -5.46 -13.53 10.91
CA GLU A 264 -4.32 -13.19 11.77
C GLU A 264 -3.70 -11.86 11.34
N ASP A 265 -3.54 -11.64 10.04
CA ASP A 265 -2.96 -10.41 9.49
C ASP A 265 -3.89 -9.20 9.62
N ALA A 266 -5.19 -9.43 9.87
CA ALA A 266 -6.16 -8.36 10.15
C ALA A 266 -6.20 -7.94 11.62
N THR A 267 -5.45 -8.58 12.53
CA THR A 267 -5.48 -8.35 13.97
C THR A 267 -5.30 -6.88 14.33
N ALA A 268 -4.32 -6.18 13.76
CA ALA A 268 -4.11 -4.76 14.01
C ALA A 268 -5.36 -3.91 13.71
N ILE A 269 -5.99 -4.13 12.56
CA ILE A 269 -7.19 -3.40 12.13
C ILE A 269 -8.36 -3.71 13.08
N ARG A 270 -8.53 -4.99 13.47
CA ARG A 270 -9.59 -5.41 14.40
C ARG A 270 -9.38 -4.83 15.80
N MET A 271 -8.12 -4.65 16.23
CA MET A 271 -7.80 -3.95 17.49
C MET A 271 -8.16 -2.45 17.43
N PHE A 272 -7.86 -1.76 16.33
CA PHE A 272 -8.33 -0.39 16.12
C PHE A 272 -9.86 -0.31 16.09
N ALA A 273 -10.54 -1.25 15.43
CA ALA A 273 -11.99 -1.33 15.42
C ALA A 273 -12.58 -1.48 16.85
N ALA A 274 -12.00 -2.36 17.66
CA ALA A 274 -12.40 -2.59 19.05
C ALA A 274 -12.12 -1.40 19.97
N SER A 275 -11.19 -0.52 19.61
CA SER A 275 -10.88 0.68 20.38
C SER A 275 -11.93 1.78 20.32
N GLY A 276 -12.91 1.68 19.40
CA GLY A 276 -13.93 2.70 19.15
C GLY A 276 -13.45 3.94 18.42
N MET A 277 -12.18 3.98 17.96
CA MET A 277 -11.66 5.10 17.17
C MET A 277 -12.23 5.13 15.75
N SER A 278 -12.26 6.33 15.16
CA SER A 278 -12.35 6.48 13.70
C SER A 278 -10.95 6.34 13.09
N PHE A 279 -10.84 5.63 11.97
CA PHE A 279 -9.58 5.39 11.27
C PHE A 279 -9.83 5.00 9.80
N LEU A 280 -8.76 4.97 9.01
CA LEU A 280 -8.82 4.59 7.60
C LEU A 280 -8.06 3.26 7.37
N VAL A 281 -8.52 2.49 6.38
CA VAL A 281 -7.86 1.28 5.91
C VAL A 281 -7.73 1.30 4.40
N ALA A 282 -6.51 1.15 3.88
CA ALA A 282 -6.24 0.91 2.46
C ALA A 282 -6.03 -0.59 2.24
N THR A 283 -6.92 -1.24 1.51
CA THR A 283 -6.83 -2.66 1.15
C THR A 283 -6.41 -2.82 -0.30
N SER A 284 -5.55 -3.80 -0.60
CA SER A 284 -5.12 -4.11 -1.96
C SER A 284 -5.23 -5.59 -2.25
N PHE A 285 -5.77 -5.93 -3.42
CA PHE A 285 -5.83 -7.31 -3.93
C PHE A 285 -4.73 -7.63 -4.95
N SER A 286 -3.82 -6.68 -5.19
CA SER A 286 -2.72 -6.87 -6.15
C SER A 286 -1.84 -8.08 -5.83
N LYS A 287 -1.58 -8.36 -4.53
CA LYS A 287 -0.69 -9.44 -4.12
C LYS A 287 -1.46 -10.70 -3.74
N SER A 288 -2.48 -10.58 -2.89
CA SER A 288 -3.23 -11.72 -2.37
C SER A 288 -4.04 -12.48 -3.44
N PHE A 289 -4.31 -11.84 -4.59
CA PHE A 289 -4.94 -12.45 -5.76
C PHE A 289 -4.01 -12.54 -6.98
N ASN A 290 -2.76 -12.06 -6.90
CA ASN A 290 -1.87 -11.87 -8.05
C ASN A 290 -2.46 -10.99 -9.17
N LEU A 291 -3.39 -10.10 -8.84
CA LEU A 291 -4.08 -9.18 -9.77
C LEU A 291 -3.34 -7.83 -9.88
N TYR A 292 -2.03 -7.87 -10.13
CA TYR A 292 -1.17 -6.67 -10.10
C TYR A 292 -1.56 -5.61 -11.12
N ASN A 293 -2.00 -6.02 -12.31
CA ASN A 293 -2.39 -5.14 -13.42
C ASN A 293 -3.88 -4.76 -13.41
N GLU A 294 -4.73 -5.45 -12.64
CA GLU A 294 -6.16 -5.17 -12.56
C GLU A 294 -6.49 -3.92 -11.76
N ARG A 295 -5.55 -3.44 -10.95
CA ARG A 295 -5.69 -2.23 -10.15
C ARG A 295 -6.93 -2.25 -9.24
N ILE A 296 -7.08 -3.31 -8.47
CA ILE A 296 -8.22 -3.52 -7.57
C ILE A 296 -7.82 -3.42 -6.10
N GLY A 297 -8.58 -2.62 -5.34
CA GLY A 297 -8.42 -2.36 -3.92
C GLY A 297 -9.63 -1.65 -3.36
N ALA A 298 -9.55 -1.24 -2.10
CA ALA A 298 -10.61 -0.51 -1.41
C ALA A 298 -10.03 0.47 -0.38
N LEU A 299 -10.68 1.61 -0.23
CA LEU A 299 -10.55 2.48 0.93
C LEU A 299 -11.76 2.27 1.83
N THR A 300 -11.51 1.97 3.10
CA THR A 300 -12.55 1.93 4.15
C THR A 300 -12.28 3.02 5.17
N VAL A 301 -13.29 3.84 5.46
CA VAL A 301 -13.27 4.82 6.55
C VAL A 301 -14.22 4.33 7.64
N VAL A 302 -13.68 4.04 8.80
CA VAL A 302 -14.45 3.64 10.00
C VAL A 302 -14.86 4.89 10.75
N CYS A 303 -16.17 5.06 10.93
CA CYS A 303 -16.82 6.23 11.51
C CYS A 303 -17.38 5.91 12.91
N GLN A 304 -17.92 6.92 13.59
CA GLN A 304 -18.55 6.74 14.90
C GLN A 304 -20.00 6.24 14.80
N SER A 305 -20.63 6.43 13.62
CA SER A 305 -22.02 6.00 13.38
C SER A 305 -22.26 5.73 11.91
N LYS A 306 -23.37 5.01 11.61
CA LYS A 306 -23.85 4.81 10.23
C LYS A 306 -24.15 6.15 9.54
N THR A 307 -24.77 7.08 10.24
CA THR A 307 -25.10 8.41 9.68
C THR A 307 -23.83 9.14 9.23
N GLU A 308 -22.77 9.09 10.04
CA GLU A 308 -21.48 9.66 9.66
C GLU A 308 -20.86 8.92 8.46
N ALA A 309 -20.91 7.58 8.44
CA ALA A 309 -20.42 6.79 7.32
C ALA A 309 -21.16 7.10 6.00
N ASP A 310 -22.48 7.31 6.06
CA ASP A 310 -23.28 7.71 4.89
C ASP A 310 -22.84 9.10 4.36
N ILE A 311 -22.55 10.05 5.25
CA ILE A 311 -22.02 11.38 4.88
C ILE A 311 -20.62 11.25 4.29
N VAL A 312 -19.72 10.52 4.95
CA VAL A 312 -18.35 10.27 4.49
C VAL A 312 -18.37 9.63 3.10
N MET A 313 -19.24 8.66 2.85
CA MET A 313 -19.38 8.05 1.52
C MET A 313 -19.68 9.08 0.43
N THR A 314 -20.51 10.10 0.71
CA THR A 314 -20.79 11.16 -0.27
C THR A 314 -19.55 11.99 -0.61
N GLN A 315 -18.72 12.28 0.40
CA GLN A 315 -17.48 13.02 0.22
C GLN A 315 -16.40 12.20 -0.51
N LEU A 316 -16.27 10.91 -0.18
CA LEU A 316 -15.37 10.01 -0.90
C LEU A 316 -15.73 9.90 -2.38
N LYS A 317 -17.04 9.82 -2.70
CA LYS A 317 -17.52 9.85 -4.09
C LYS A 317 -17.13 11.15 -4.80
N ALA A 318 -17.17 12.30 -4.12
CA ALA A 318 -16.74 13.57 -4.69
C ALA A 318 -15.24 13.58 -5.00
N VAL A 319 -14.39 13.08 -4.10
CA VAL A 319 -12.94 12.94 -4.32
C VAL A 319 -12.66 11.99 -5.50
N VAL A 320 -13.31 10.83 -5.55
CA VAL A 320 -13.16 9.88 -6.66
C VAL A 320 -13.61 10.49 -7.98
N ARG A 321 -14.75 11.23 -7.98
CA ARG A 321 -15.27 11.86 -9.19
C ARG A 321 -14.29 12.82 -9.84
N CYS A 322 -13.51 13.54 -9.04
CA CYS A 322 -12.49 14.47 -9.52
C CYS A 322 -11.15 13.78 -9.88
N ASN A 323 -10.93 12.54 -9.42
CA ASN A 323 -9.68 11.82 -9.65
C ASN A 323 -9.75 10.91 -10.89
N TYR A 324 -10.56 9.85 -10.84
CA TYR A 324 -10.69 8.87 -11.93
C TYR A 324 -12.15 8.59 -12.34
N SER A 325 -13.10 9.36 -11.84
CA SER A 325 -14.54 9.32 -12.16
C SER A 325 -15.25 8.07 -11.63
N ASN A 326 -14.87 6.89 -12.12
CA ASN A 326 -15.40 5.57 -11.75
C ASN A 326 -14.27 4.55 -11.75
N PRO A 327 -14.30 3.52 -10.90
CA PRO A 327 -13.28 2.47 -10.92
C PRO A 327 -13.51 1.48 -12.07
N PRO A 328 -12.45 0.71 -12.48
CA PRO A 328 -12.58 -0.35 -13.46
C PRO A 328 -13.35 -1.54 -12.88
N ALA A 329 -14.05 -2.28 -13.76
CA ALA A 329 -14.99 -3.31 -13.34
C ALA A 329 -14.35 -4.71 -13.24
N HIS A 330 -13.44 -5.08 -14.17
CA HIS A 330 -12.98 -6.46 -14.35
C HIS A 330 -12.41 -7.08 -13.08
N GLY A 331 -11.39 -6.45 -12.49
CA GLY A 331 -10.79 -6.94 -11.25
C GLY A 331 -11.77 -6.98 -10.07
N ALA A 332 -12.75 -6.04 -10.03
CA ALA A 332 -13.77 -6.04 -9.00
C ALA A 332 -14.72 -7.25 -9.13
N TYR A 333 -15.12 -7.61 -10.34
CA TYR A 333 -15.95 -8.80 -10.57
C TYR A 333 -15.23 -10.08 -10.15
N ILE A 334 -13.93 -10.20 -10.43
CA ILE A 334 -13.14 -11.36 -10.00
C ILE A 334 -13.12 -11.47 -8.47
N VAL A 335 -12.72 -10.38 -7.80
CA VAL A 335 -12.63 -10.35 -6.34
C VAL A 335 -14.00 -10.60 -5.69
N GLU A 336 -15.05 -9.95 -6.19
CA GLU A 336 -16.42 -10.10 -5.68
C GLU A 336 -16.91 -11.54 -5.79
N ARG A 337 -16.69 -12.20 -6.92
CA ARG A 337 -17.06 -13.61 -7.11
C ARG A 337 -16.38 -14.56 -6.13
N VAL A 338 -15.15 -14.23 -5.75
CA VAL A 338 -14.40 -15.05 -4.79
C VAL A 338 -14.83 -14.75 -3.36
N LEU A 339 -14.97 -13.48 -2.99
CA LEU A 339 -15.32 -13.09 -1.62
C LEU A 339 -16.77 -13.43 -1.25
N SER A 340 -17.70 -13.41 -2.23
CA SER A 340 -19.12 -13.68 -2.03
C SER A 340 -19.47 -15.19 -1.96
N ASP A 341 -18.59 -16.08 -2.40
CA ASP A 341 -18.79 -17.52 -2.45
C ASP A 341 -17.90 -18.22 -1.39
N PRO A 342 -18.49 -18.86 -0.35
CA PRO A 342 -17.70 -19.49 0.71
C PRO A 342 -16.73 -20.57 0.23
N GLN A 343 -17.06 -21.29 -0.85
CA GLN A 343 -16.19 -22.35 -1.40
C GLN A 343 -14.98 -21.73 -2.12
N LYS A 344 -15.22 -20.70 -2.93
CA LYS A 344 -14.15 -19.97 -3.61
C LYS A 344 -13.27 -19.20 -2.63
N TYR A 345 -13.87 -18.61 -1.60
CA TYR A 345 -13.14 -17.97 -0.51
C TYR A 345 -12.19 -18.96 0.20
N ALA A 346 -12.68 -20.17 0.52
CA ALA A 346 -11.87 -21.20 1.14
C ALA A 346 -10.74 -21.69 0.20
N HIS A 347 -11.02 -21.86 -1.09
CA HIS A 347 -10.02 -22.22 -2.09
C HIS A 347 -8.94 -21.12 -2.22
N TRP A 348 -9.33 -19.86 -2.35
CA TRP A 348 -8.40 -18.74 -2.34
C TRP A 348 -7.51 -18.69 -1.09
N LYS A 349 -8.10 -18.89 0.10
CA LYS A 349 -7.37 -18.96 1.38
C LYS A 349 -6.31 -20.06 1.37
N GLN A 350 -6.61 -21.20 0.75
CA GLN A 350 -5.67 -22.32 0.61
C GLN A 350 -4.52 -21.98 -0.36
N GLU A 351 -4.80 -21.42 -1.54
CA GLU A 351 -3.79 -21.01 -2.52
C GLU A 351 -2.85 -19.94 -1.93
N LEU A 352 -3.41 -18.92 -1.27
CA LEU A 352 -2.65 -17.89 -0.58
C LEU A 352 -1.78 -18.46 0.54
N GLY A 353 -2.29 -19.47 1.26
CA GLY A 353 -1.51 -20.24 2.25
C GLY A 353 -0.29 -20.90 1.63
N GLY A 354 -0.44 -21.54 0.47
CA GLY A 354 0.67 -22.13 -0.28
C GLY A 354 1.73 -21.09 -0.69
N MET A 355 1.30 -19.91 -1.13
CA MET A 355 2.20 -18.80 -1.45
C MET A 355 3.00 -18.35 -0.21
N ARG A 356 2.35 -18.20 0.92
CA ARG A 356 2.98 -17.83 2.20
C ARG A 356 4.02 -18.84 2.64
N GLU A 357 3.68 -20.13 2.61
CA GLU A 357 4.63 -21.18 3.02
C GLU A 357 5.85 -21.26 2.11
N ARG A 358 5.67 -21.05 0.80
CA ARG A 358 6.81 -20.94 -0.11
C ARG A 358 7.72 -19.75 0.24
N ILE A 359 7.17 -18.59 0.57
CA ILE A 359 7.96 -17.43 1.00
C ILE A 359 8.76 -17.77 2.27
N ARG A 360 8.11 -18.40 3.25
CA ARG A 360 8.78 -18.85 4.50
C ARG A 360 9.91 -19.84 4.23
N SER A 361 9.69 -20.80 3.32
CA SER A 361 10.74 -21.77 2.94
C SER A 361 11.94 -21.10 2.30
N MET A 362 11.74 -20.09 1.45
CA MET A 362 12.84 -19.35 0.81
C MET A 362 13.60 -18.46 1.82
N ARG A 363 12.91 -17.88 2.81
CA ARG A 363 13.56 -17.17 3.90
C ARG A 363 14.50 -18.10 4.70
N LYS A 364 13.97 -19.29 5.05
CA LYS A 364 14.74 -20.30 5.76
C LYS A 364 15.93 -20.77 4.93
N ALA A 365 15.73 -21.09 3.66
CA ALA A 365 16.80 -21.53 2.76
C ALA A 365 17.91 -20.48 2.63
N LEU A 366 17.58 -19.20 2.50
CA LEU A 366 18.56 -18.12 2.47
C LEU A 366 19.36 -18.05 3.79
N ALA A 367 18.70 -18.11 4.93
CA ALA A 367 19.37 -18.05 6.24
C ALA A 367 20.28 -19.28 6.46
N ASP A 368 19.81 -20.48 6.11
CA ASP A 368 20.57 -21.73 6.23
C ASP A 368 21.83 -21.70 5.34
N GLU A 369 21.70 -21.22 4.10
CA GLU A 369 22.84 -21.10 3.18
C GLU A 369 23.88 -20.07 3.65
N MET A 370 23.42 -18.91 4.17
CA MET A 370 24.32 -17.91 4.75
C MET A 370 25.10 -18.47 5.96
N ALA A 371 24.42 -19.25 6.81
CA ALA A 371 25.07 -19.92 7.94
C ALA A 371 26.06 -20.99 7.48
N ARG A 372 25.69 -21.82 6.49
CA ARG A 372 26.57 -22.86 5.89
C ARG A 372 27.85 -22.27 5.30
N LEU A 373 27.74 -21.09 4.70
CA LEU A 373 28.88 -20.38 4.11
C LEU A 373 29.77 -19.69 5.15
N GLY A 374 29.37 -19.64 6.42
CA GLY A 374 30.11 -18.91 7.45
C GLY A 374 30.15 -17.41 7.18
N ALA A 375 29.06 -16.84 6.67
CA ALA A 375 28.99 -15.42 6.32
C ALA A 375 29.37 -14.54 7.52
N LYS A 376 30.09 -13.43 7.26
CA LYS A 376 30.56 -12.49 8.30
C LYS A 376 29.46 -11.87 9.15
N ARG A 377 28.22 -11.86 8.63
CA ARG A 377 27.03 -11.36 9.31
C ARG A 377 26.03 -12.52 9.50
N ASP A 378 25.42 -12.60 10.67
CA ASP A 378 24.29 -13.48 10.92
C ASP A 378 23.08 -13.03 10.09
N PHE A 379 22.52 -13.92 9.28
CA PHE A 379 21.32 -13.71 8.47
C PHE A 379 20.08 -14.39 9.06
N SER A 380 20.13 -14.91 10.28
CA SER A 380 18.97 -15.50 10.96
C SER A 380 17.81 -14.51 11.10
N PHE A 381 18.09 -13.20 11.14
CA PHE A 381 17.07 -12.17 11.20
C PHE A 381 16.07 -12.22 10.03
N VAL A 382 16.47 -12.74 8.86
CA VAL A 382 15.59 -12.87 7.70
C VAL A 382 14.39 -13.76 8.01
N THR A 383 14.52 -14.76 8.87
CA THR A 383 13.42 -15.64 9.28
C THR A 383 12.45 -14.99 10.28
N ARG A 384 12.85 -13.89 10.93
CA ARG A 384 11.98 -13.10 11.82
C ARG A 384 11.18 -12.02 11.10
N GLN A 385 11.52 -11.75 9.83
CA GLN A 385 10.81 -10.82 8.97
C GLN A 385 9.64 -11.52 8.29
N ALA A 386 8.57 -10.78 7.99
CA ALA A 386 7.35 -11.30 7.38
C ALA A 386 7.09 -10.69 5.99
N GLY A 387 6.21 -11.35 5.22
CA GLY A 387 5.78 -10.89 3.91
C GLY A 387 6.81 -11.12 2.80
N MET A 388 6.65 -10.40 1.70
CA MET A 388 7.41 -10.63 0.46
C MET A 388 8.83 -10.06 0.51
N PHE A 389 9.15 -9.15 1.45
CA PHE A 389 10.41 -8.43 1.46
C PHE A 389 11.31 -8.80 2.64
N SER A 390 12.61 -8.71 2.41
CA SER A 390 13.62 -8.70 3.45
C SER A 390 14.48 -7.45 3.34
N PHE A 391 14.77 -6.82 4.47
CA PHE A 391 15.66 -5.68 4.56
C PHE A 391 17.01 -6.20 5.08
N THR A 392 17.94 -6.40 4.14
CA THR A 392 19.17 -7.16 4.40
C THR A 392 20.25 -6.37 5.15
N GLY A 393 20.13 -5.06 5.23
CA GLY A 393 21.16 -4.18 5.76
C GLY A 393 22.40 -4.05 4.85
N LEU A 394 22.32 -4.47 3.58
CA LEU A 394 23.36 -4.23 2.59
C LEU A 394 23.44 -2.73 2.28
N THR A 395 24.67 -2.22 2.15
CA THR A 395 24.91 -0.83 1.73
C THR A 395 24.61 -0.64 0.24
N PRO A 396 24.38 0.61 -0.21
CA PRO A 396 24.22 0.89 -1.64
C PRO A 396 25.38 0.38 -2.51
N GLU A 397 26.62 0.43 -2.01
CA GLU A 397 27.83 -0.03 -2.68
C GLU A 397 27.82 -1.55 -2.80
N GLN A 398 27.42 -2.27 -1.75
CA GLN A 398 27.28 -3.73 -1.76
C GLN A 398 26.17 -4.16 -2.74
N VAL A 399 25.04 -3.46 -2.76
CA VAL A 399 23.95 -3.71 -3.72
C VAL A 399 24.41 -3.47 -5.16
N GLU A 400 25.16 -2.39 -5.42
CA GLU A 400 25.70 -2.13 -6.75
C GLU A 400 26.70 -3.20 -7.18
N LYS A 401 27.57 -3.67 -6.27
CA LYS A 401 28.50 -4.76 -6.52
C LYS A 401 27.76 -6.07 -6.84
N LEU A 402 26.67 -6.40 -6.14
CA LEU A 402 25.82 -7.53 -6.48
C LEU A 402 25.29 -7.44 -7.93
N ALA A 403 24.86 -6.25 -8.36
CA ALA A 403 24.36 -6.06 -9.70
C ALA A 403 25.46 -6.18 -10.77
N VAL A 404 26.60 -5.51 -10.56
CA VAL A 404 27.70 -5.45 -11.53
C VAL A 404 28.42 -6.78 -11.65
N ASP A 405 28.83 -7.37 -10.53
CA ASP A 405 29.71 -8.55 -10.52
C ASP A 405 28.91 -9.85 -10.67
N TYR A 406 27.71 -9.90 -10.06
CA TYR A 406 26.93 -11.15 -9.96
C TYR A 406 25.59 -11.15 -10.69
N GLY A 407 25.15 -10.04 -11.31
CA GLY A 407 23.85 -9.97 -11.97
C GLY A 407 22.65 -10.09 -11.02
N ILE A 408 22.84 -9.76 -9.74
CA ILE A 408 21.79 -9.81 -8.73
C ILE A 408 21.27 -8.40 -8.47
N TYR A 409 20.03 -8.16 -8.85
CA TYR A 409 19.42 -6.84 -8.85
C TYR A 409 18.50 -6.66 -7.63
N ALA A 410 18.90 -5.83 -6.68
CA ALA A 410 18.14 -5.46 -5.48
C ALA A 410 17.89 -3.94 -5.42
N VAL A 411 17.05 -3.49 -4.51
CA VAL A 411 16.81 -2.05 -4.29
C VAL A 411 18.00 -1.47 -3.53
N LYS A 412 18.45 -0.26 -3.89
CA LYS A 412 19.67 0.39 -3.35
C LYS A 412 19.73 0.47 -1.81
N ASN A 413 18.58 0.48 -1.14
CA ASN A 413 18.51 0.50 0.32
C ASN A 413 18.69 -0.88 0.98
N GLY A 414 19.05 -1.91 0.22
CA GLY A 414 19.24 -3.27 0.72
C GLY A 414 17.95 -4.10 0.82
N ARG A 415 16.79 -3.61 0.34
CA ARG A 415 15.58 -4.43 0.26
C ARG A 415 15.68 -5.45 -0.87
N ILE A 416 15.38 -6.71 -0.55
CA ILE A 416 15.21 -7.79 -1.51
C ILE A 416 13.78 -8.34 -1.46
N CYS A 417 13.28 -8.82 -2.60
CA CYS A 417 12.04 -9.58 -2.69
C CYS A 417 12.36 -11.07 -2.55
N ILE A 418 11.92 -11.68 -1.46
CA ILE A 418 12.12 -13.11 -1.18
C ILE A 418 11.43 -13.99 -2.22
N CYS A 419 10.34 -13.49 -2.83
CA CYS A 419 9.64 -14.22 -3.89
C CYS A 419 10.47 -14.39 -5.18
N GLY A 420 11.53 -13.61 -5.37
CA GLY A 420 12.48 -13.77 -6.46
C GLY A 420 13.51 -14.89 -6.24
N LEU A 421 13.58 -15.42 -5.01
CA LEU A 421 14.36 -16.61 -4.70
C LEU A 421 13.60 -17.88 -5.10
N ASN A 422 14.35 -18.89 -5.51
CA ASN A 422 13.84 -20.22 -5.80
C ASN A 422 14.92 -21.28 -5.49
N THR A 423 14.56 -22.56 -5.58
CA THR A 423 15.48 -23.68 -5.28
C THR A 423 16.74 -23.70 -6.16
N ARG A 424 16.69 -23.08 -7.35
CA ARG A 424 17.81 -23.05 -8.31
C ARG A 424 18.73 -21.85 -8.13
N ASN A 425 18.29 -20.77 -7.45
CA ASN A 425 19.09 -19.54 -7.34
C ASN A 425 19.48 -19.16 -5.91
N VAL A 426 18.85 -19.73 -4.88
CA VAL A 426 19.06 -19.32 -3.47
C VAL A 426 20.51 -19.52 -3.02
N GLU A 427 21.15 -20.61 -3.40
CA GLU A 427 22.56 -20.87 -3.10
C GLU A 427 23.48 -19.83 -3.76
N TYR A 428 23.26 -19.57 -5.05
CA TYR A 428 24.01 -18.55 -5.79
C TYR A 428 23.85 -17.14 -5.17
N VAL A 429 22.62 -16.77 -4.81
CA VAL A 429 22.34 -15.48 -4.18
C VAL A 429 23.01 -15.38 -2.82
N ALA A 430 22.91 -16.42 -1.98
CA ALA A 430 23.56 -16.47 -0.66
C ALA A 430 25.08 -16.32 -0.76
N LYS A 431 25.71 -17.07 -1.68
CA LYS A 431 27.17 -16.98 -1.92
C LYS A 431 27.57 -15.57 -2.35
N SER A 432 26.86 -14.98 -3.29
CA SER A 432 27.17 -13.64 -3.77
C SER A 432 26.98 -12.56 -2.69
N ILE A 433 25.95 -12.70 -1.84
CA ILE A 433 25.77 -11.82 -0.68
C ILE A 433 26.94 -11.98 0.30
N ALA A 434 27.36 -13.20 0.61
CA ALA A 434 28.48 -13.46 1.52
C ALA A 434 29.81 -12.87 1.01
N GLU A 435 30.03 -12.83 -0.32
CA GLU A 435 31.24 -12.27 -0.92
C GLU A 435 31.28 -10.73 -0.94
N VAL A 436 30.14 -10.05 -0.83
CA VAL A 436 30.08 -8.58 -0.77
C VAL A 436 30.01 -8.04 0.66
N LEU A 437 29.80 -8.91 1.68
CA LEU A 437 29.84 -8.55 3.09
C LEU A 437 31.30 -8.40 3.59
#